data_c3d8b50a4d3a08908f8715c27cd9a37d
#
_entry.id   c3d8b50a4d3a08908f8715c27cd9a37d
#
_cell.length_a   1.000
_cell.length_b   1.000
_cell.length_c   1.000
_cell.angle_alpha   90.00
_cell.angle_beta   90.00
_cell.angle_gamma   90.00
#
_symmetry.space_group_name_H-M   'P 1'
#
loop_
_entity.id
_entity.type
_entity.pdbx_description
1 polymer ?
#
loop_
_entity_poly.entity_id
_entity_poly.type
_entity_poly.pdbx_seq_one_letter_code
_entity_poly.pdbx_strand_id
1 'polypeptide(L)'
;MLSRRTFSLSLAGSAATTLALPARLRAQSVTPQDVASAAAGMDQLHAILVQRGDDILVSDAPRGGGLGQPANIKSCSKSLVALVLGTAIDRGEIAGLSTTLAEAAPRLIPSDATPGAEDLTFEDLVTLRAGLERTSGANYGPWIASNNWVAYALRQPRVAENGGRMIYSTGTTHVLGAALSEATGQDLATLMRRRLGSGLGIEIPGWTRDPQGRYMGGNQMALTPRAMLKVAVMMRDGGRFEGQQVIPADWVADSGRARARSPYSGLGYGLGWFISRSGWLIARGYGGQVIACNADLDLALAITSDPTRPARSQGYFGDLMTLIEGPVSALA
;
A
#
# COMPACT_ATOMS: atom_id res chain seq x y z
N MET A 1 -1.16 22.46 103.05
CA MET A 1 -2.23 21.57 102.61
C MET A 1 -2.20 21.51 101.09
N LEU A 2 -1.55 20.46 100.56
CA LEU A 2 -1.28 20.30 99.14
C LEU A 2 -2.04 19.09 98.57
N SER A 3 -2.94 19.34 97.62
CA SER A 3 -3.77 18.37 96.95
C SER A 3 -2.98 17.65 95.80
N ARG A 4 -2.98 16.34 95.84
CA ARG A 4 -2.35 15.51 94.78
C ARG A 4 -3.35 15.40 93.62
N ARG A 5 -2.90 15.86 92.42
CA ARG A 5 -3.63 15.59 91.11
C ARG A 5 -3.04 14.32 90.47
N THR A 6 -3.82 13.37 90.32
CA THR A 6 -3.54 12.15 89.56
C THR A 6 -3.57 12.42 88.05
N PHE A 7 -2.49 12.05 87.39
CA PHE A 7 -2.41 12.16 85.92
C PHE A 7 -2.74 10.78 85.26
N SER A 8 -3.81 10.71 84.55
CA SER A 8 -4.20 9.52 83.79
C SER A 8 -3.54 9.62 82.39
N LEU A 9 -2.65 8.69 82.05
CA LEU A 9 -2.16 8.52 80.71
C LEU A 9 -3.20 7.74 79.85
N SER A 10 -3.74 8.37 78.82
CA SER A 10 -4.52 7.69 77.77
C SER A 10 -3.57 7.22 76.68
N LEU A 11 -3.47 5.91 76.45
CA LEU A 11 -2.83 5.33 75.29
C LEU A 11 -3.71 5.54 74.06
N ALA A 12 -3.24 6.37 73.11
CA ALA A 12 -3.86 6.47 71.81
C ALA A 12 -3.30 5.36 70.89
N GLY A 13 -4.16 4.39 70.56
CA GLY A 13 -3.82 3.36 69.58
C GLY A 13 -3.82 3.93 68.15
N SER A 14 -2.65 3.92 67.54
CA SER A 14 -2.52 4.29 66.11
C SER A 14 -3.03 3.14 65.23
N ALA A 15 -4.17 3.29 64.61
CA ALA A 15 -4.64 2.41 63.56
C ALA A 15 -3.83 2.68 62.27
N ALA A 16 -2.99 1.73 61.90
CA ALA A 16 -2.26 1.78 60.63
C ALA A 16 -3.24 1.45 59.50
N THR A 17 -3.72 2.48 58.78
CA THR A 17 -4.49 2.31 57.56
C THR A 17 -3.54 1.91 56.43
N THR A 18 -3.54 0.64 56.07
CA THR A 18 -2.87 0.13 54.86
C THR A 18 -3.61 0.67 53.65
N LEU A 19 -3.05 1.70 53.02
CA LEU A 19 -3.46 2.15 51.69
C LEU A 19 -3.14 1.02 50.70
N ALA A 20 -4.15 0.26 50.30
CA ALA A 20 -4.04 -0.64 49.16
C ALA A 20 -3.84 0.21 47.92
N LEU A 21 -2.64 0.16 47.34
CA LEU A 21 -2.37 0.73 46.03
C LEU A 21 -3.32 0.08 45.02
N PRO A 22 -4.00 0.88 44.17
CA PRO A 22 -4.87 0.31 43.15
C PRO A 22 -4.01 -0.60 42.25
N ALA A 23 -4.46 -1.85 42.09
CA ALA A 23 -3.89 -2.77 41.12
C ALA A 23 -3.88 -2.06 39.77
N ARG A 24 -2.67 -1.82 39.23
CA ARG A 24 -2.54 -1.34 37.84
C ARG A 24 -3.28 -2.36 36.99
N LEU A 25 -4.40 -1.94 36.36
CA LEU A 25 -5.00 -2.69 35.27
C LEU A 25 -3.87 -2.86 34.22
N ARG A 26 -3.34 -4.07 34.13
CA ARG A 26 -2.47 -4.46 33.03
C ARG A 26 -3.35 -4.31 31.79
N ALA A 27 -3.05 -3.36 30.93
CA ALA A 27 -3.65 -3.35 29.59
C ALA A 27 -3.47 -4.75 29.03
N GLN A 28 -4.56 -5.42 28.67
CA GLN A 28 -4.49 -6.74 28.06
C GLN A 28 -3.68 -6.59 26.77
N SER A 29 -2.58 -7.34 26.66
CA SER A 29 -1.79 -7.38 25.44
C SER A 29 -2.65 -7.96 24.32
N VAL A 30 -2.71 -7.26 23.19
CA VAL A 30 -3.40 -7.75 21.99
C VAL A 30 -2.73 -9.04 21.52
N THR A 31 -3.52 -10.05 21.22
CA THR A 31 -3.05 -11.35 20.74
C THR A 31 -3.33 -11.52 19.24
N PRO A 32 -2.62 -12.43 18.55
CA PRO A 32 -2.96 -12.80 17.17
C PRO A 32 -4.42 -13.24 17.00
N GLN A 33 -4.99 -13.90 18.00
CA GLN A 33 -6.39 -14.32 17.99
C GLN A 33 -7.37 -13.15 18.04
N ASP A 34 -7.03 -12.07 18.75
CA ASP A 34 -7.85 -10.85 18.78
C ASP A 34 -7.88 -10.18 17.41
N VAL A 35 -6.72 -10.14 16.70
CA VAL A 35 -6.64 -9.65 15.32
C VAL A 35 -7.47 -10.51 14.37
N ALA A 36 -7.35 -11.83 14.44
CA ALA A 36 -8.13 -12.76 13.62
C ALA A 36 -9.64 -12.60 13.88
N SER A 37 -10.04 -12.47 15.15
CA SER A 37 -11.44 -12.28 15.54
C SER A 37 -11.99 -10.93 15.03
N ALA A 38 -11.22 -9.85 15.15
CA ALA A 38 -11.60 -8.56 14.62
C ALA A 38 -11.74 -8.58 13.08
N ALA A 39 -10.82 -9.22 12.39
CA ALA A 39 -10.87 -9.42 10.94
C ALA A 39 -12.09 -10.26 10.50
N ALA A 40 -12.40 -11.35 11.21
CA ALA A 40 -13.56 -12.19 10.96
C ALA A 40 -14.90 -11.44 11.14
N GLY A 41 -14.94 -10.44 12.03
CA GLY A 41 -16.07 -9.54 12.22
C GLY A 41 -16.31 -8.55 11.08
N MET A 42 -15.35 -8.37 10.18
CA MET A 42 -15.46 -7.47 9.03
C MET A 42 -16.08 -8.18 7.82
N ASP A 43 -17.34 -7.94 7.51
CA ASP A 43 -18.12 -8.65 6.48
C ASP A 43 -17.47 -8.70 5.11
N GLN A 44 -16.72 -7.67 4.75
CA GLN A 44 -16.11 -7.51 3.43
C GLN A 44 -14.74 -8.17 3.34
N LEU A 45 -14.09 -8.49 4.48
CA LEU A 45 -12.76 -9.09 4.54
C LEU A 45 -12.84 -10.57 4.17
N HIS A 46 -11.98 -10.99 3.22
CA HIS A 46 -11.86 -12.37 2.77
C HIS A 46 -10.72 -13.10 3.46
N ALA A 47 -9.52 -12.52 3.47
CA ALA A 47 -8.36 -13.13 4.10
C ALA A 47 -7.44 -12.07 4.70
N ILE A 48 -6.74 -12.44 5.77
CA ILE A 48 -5.71 -11.65 6.43
C ILE A 48 -4.50 -12.53 6.75
N LEU A 49 -3.32 -12.01 6.46
CA LEU A 49 -2.04 -12.57 6.85
C LEU A 49 -1.23 -11.49 7.55
N VAL A 50 -0.65 -11.77 8.70
CA VAL A 50 0.28 -10.89 9.42
C VAL A 50 1.53 -11.68 9.76
N GLN A 51 2.69 -11.13 9.44
CA GLN A 51 3.99 -11.71 9.74
C GLN A 51 4.85 -10.70 10.48
N ARG A 52 5.55 -11.14 11.55
CA ARG A 52 6.60 -10.40 12.25
C ARG A 52 7.90 -11.21 12.14
N GLY A 53 8.98 -10.57 11.69
CA GLY A 53 10.20 -11.32 11.36
C GLY A 53 9.90 -12.46 10.42
N ASP A 54 10.26 -13.68 10.80
CA ASP A 54 9.96 -14.90 10.06
C ASP A 54 8.66 -15.61 10.52
N ASP A 55 8.02 -15.12 11.59
CA ASP A 55 6.87 -15.76 12.21
C ASP A 55 5.55 -15.25 11.63
N ILE A 56 4.73 -16.13 11.07
CA ILE A 56 3.36 -15.82 10.68
C ILE A 56 2.49 -15.82 11.93
N LEU A 57 2.08 -14.64 12.40
CA LEU A 57 1.27 -14.46 13.60
C LEU A 57 -0.22 -14.69 13.34
N VAL A 58 -0.72 -14.23 12.18
CA VAL A 58 -2.11 -14.39 11.76
C VAL A 58 -2.15 -14.97 10.35
N SER A 59 -2.98 -16.01 10.15
CA SER A 59 -3.18 -16.68 8.86
C SER A 59 -4.61 -17.16 8.77
N ASP A 60 -5.53 -16.26 8.43
CA ASP A 60 -6.96 -16.54 8.45
C ASP A 60 -7.65 -16.14 7.15
N ALA A 61 -8.66 -16.89 6.77
CA ALA A 61 -9.47 -16.65 5.57
C ALA A 61 -10.94 -16.94 5.86
N PRO A 62 -11.62 -16.08 6.61
CA PRO A 62 -13.01 -16.32 7.01
C PRO A 62 -13.97 -16.34 5.82
N ARG A 63 -13.57 -15.80 4.65
CA ARG A 63 -14.41 -15.74 3.44
C ARG A 63 -13.57 -15.84 2.16
N GLY A 64 -14.23 -15.87 1.01
CA GLY A 64 -13.59 -15.86 -0.31
C GLY A 64 -12.93 -17.18 -0.68
N GLY A 65 -11.91 -17.14 -1.55
CA GLY A 65 -11.24 -18.31 -2.10
C GLY A 65 -10.12 -18.90 -1.24
N GLY A 66 -9.91 -18.40 -0.01
CA GLY A 66 -8.83 -18.86 0.87
C GLY A 66 -7.47 -18.26 0.51
N LEU A 67 -6.43 -18.72 1.21
CA LEU A 67 -5.08 -18.13 1.14
C LEU A 67 -4.29 -18.51 -0.11
N GLY A 68 -4.68 -19.56 -0.82
CA GLY A 68 -3.99 -20.09 -2.00
C GLY A 68 -4.62 -19.69 -3.34
N GLN A 69 -5.79 -19.06 -3.35
CA GLN A 69 -6.46 -18.66 -4.58
C GLN A 69 -6.13 -17.22 -4.96
N PRO A 70 -5.84 -16.95 -6.25
CA PRO A 70 -5.62 -15.58 -6.71
C PRO A 70 -6.85 -14.69 -6.49
N ALA A 71 -6.67 -13.56 -5.87
CA ALA A 71 -7.65 -12.49 -5.72
C ALA A 71 -7.27 -11.30 -6.60
N ASN A 72 -8.26 -10.62 -7.17
CA ASN A 72 -8.01 -9.37 -7.90
C ASN A 72 -7.55 -8.28 -6.92
N ILE A 73 -6.28 -7.91 -6.99
CA ILE A 73 -5.66 -6.95 -6.08
C ILE A 73 -5.99 -5.49 -6.41
N LYS A 74 -6.75 -5.27 -7.50
CA LYS A 74 -7.16 -3.92 -7.91
C LYS A 74 -5.97 -2.96 -7.98
N SER A 75 -6.08 -1.79 -7.39
CA SER A 75 -5.06 -0.74 -7.47
C SER A 75 -3.78 -1.00 -6.66
N CYS A 76 -3.68 -2.09 -5.89
CA CYS A 76 -2.37 -2.55 -5.41
C CYS A 76 -1.42 -2.82 -6.59
N SER A 77 -1.95 -3.10 -7.79
CA SER A 77 -1.19 -3.20 -9.03
C SER A 77 -0.29 -1.99 -9.29
N LYS A 78 -0.70 -0.78 -8.87
CA LYS A 78 0.09 0.45 -9.04
C LYS A 78 1.42 0.38 -8.31
N SER A 79 1.41 -0.15 -7.10
CA SER A 79 2.62 -0.32 -6.30
C SER A 79 3.56 -1.34 -6.94
N LEU A 80 3.03 -2.42 -7.51
CA LEU A 80 3.86 -3.40 -8.22
C LEU A 80 4.49 -2.81 -9.50
N VAL A 81 3.76 -1.98 -10.25
CA VAL A 81 4.31 -1.25 -11.40
C VAL A 81 5.44 -0.31 -10.97
N ALA A 82 5.28 0.37 -9.82
CA ALA A 82 6.31 1.21 -9.26
C ALA A 82 7.58 0.42 -8.88
N LEU A 83 7.45 -0.80 -8.35
CA LEU A 83 8.61 -1.66 -8.06
C LEU A 83 9.36 -2.03 -9.35
N VAL A 84 8.63 -2.36 -10.42
CA VAL A 84 9.27 -2.65 -11.72
C VAL A 84 9.98 -1.42 -12.28
N LEU A 85 9.42 -0.22 -12.12
CA LEU A 85 10.12 1.02 -12.49
C LEU A 85 11.46 1.14 -11.75
N GLY A 86 11.49 0.89 -10.44
CA GLY A 86 12.73 0.92 -9.66
C GLY A 86 13.79 -0.02 -10.23
N THR A 87 13.39 -1.23 -10.61
CA THR A 87 14.34 -2.17 -11.26
C THR A 87 14.80 -1.73 -12.65
N ALA A 88 13.95 -1.02 -13.40
CA ALA A 88 14.31 -0.52 -14.73
C ALA A 88 15.35 0.63 -14.63
N ILE A 89 15.22 1.48 -13.63
CA ILE A 89 16.19 2.54 -13.35
C ILE A 89 17.52 1.94 -12.87
N ASP A 90 17.49 1.01 -11.93
CA ASP A 90 18.69 0.33 -11.40
C ASP A 90 19.49 -0.39 -12.49
N ARG A 91 18.81 -0.92 -13.50
CA ARG A 91 19.41 -1.60 -14.65
C ARG A 91 19.86 -0.65 -15.76
N GLY A 92 19.66 0.66 -15.61
CA GLY A 92 19.97 1.68 -16.63
C GLY A 92 19.09 1.62 -17.88
N GLU A 93 17.94 0.93 -17.82
CA GLU A 93 16.98 0.89 -18.94
C GLU A 93 16.18 2.18 -19.03
N ILE A 94 16.08 2.93 -17.94
CA ILE A 94 15.55 4.28 -17.80
C ILE A 94 16.58 5.07 -17.01
N ALA A 95 16.96 6.26 -17.47
CA ALA A 95 18.04 7.04 -16.87
C ALA A 95 17.73 7.49 -15.43
N GLY A 96 16.45 7.72 -15.10
CA GLY A 96 16.03 8.11 -13.75
C GLY A 96 14.58 8.58 -13.70
N LEU A 97 14.16 9.03 -12.52
CA LEU A 97 12.80 9.56 -12.28
C LEU A 97 12.49 10.82 -13.10
N SER A 98 13.51 11.61 -13.43
CA SER A 98 13.37 12.85 -14.23
C SER A 98 13.27 12.59 -15.74
N THR A 99 13.47 11.37 -16.21
CA THR A 99 13.30 11.01 -17.62
C THR A 99 11.86 11.30 -18.05
N THR A 100 11.69 12.00 -19.15
CA THR A 100 10.38 12.39 -19.68
C THR A 100 9.76 11.29 -20.54
N LEU A 101 8.45 11.41 -20.75
CA LEU A 101 7.72 10.49 -21.65
C LEU A 101 8.23 10.64 -23.09
N ALA A 102 8.56 11.86 -23.53
CA ALA A 102 9.15 12.12 -24.85
C ALA A 102 10.50 11.43 -25.05
N GLU A 103 11.34 11.36 -24.01
CA GLU A 103 12.66 10.71 -24.08
C GLU A 103 12.54 9.18 -24.11
N ALA A 104 11.71 8.60 -23.26
CA ALA A 104 11.67 7.16 -23.07
C ALA A 104 10.64 6.42 -23.93
N ALA A 105 9.53 7.08 -24.29
CA ALA A 105 8.41 6.43 -24.96
C ALA A 105 7.65 7.39 -25.92
N PRO A 106 8.33 8.05 -26.88
CA PRO A 106 7.72 9.07 -27.73
C PRO A 106 6.57 8.53 -28.60
N ARG A 107 6.57 7.24 -28.94
CA ARG A 107 5.51 6.61 -29.75
C ARG A 107 4.18 6.47 -29.03
N LEU A 108 4.15 6.63 -27.70
CA LEU A 108 2.93 6.60 -26.91
C LEU A 108 2.16 7.92 -26.97
N ILE A 109 2.84 9.01 -27.32
CA ILE A 109 2.28 10.35 -27.28
C ILE A 109 1.47 10.59 -28.57
N PRO A 110 0.15 10.73 -28.50
CA PRO A 110 -0.64 11.05 -29.68
C PRO A 110 -0.37 12.50 -30.13
N SER A 111 -0.50 12.79 -31.43
CA SER A 111 -0.25 14.12 -31.98
C SER A 111 -1.16 15.22 -31.43
N ASP A 112 -2.30 14.83 -30.86
CA ASP A 112 -3.30 15.67 -30.21
C ASP A 112 -3.31 15.48 -28.67
N ALA A 113 -2.18 15.06 -28.08
CA ALA A 113 -2.00 15.03 -26.63
C ALA A 113 -2.23 16.41 -26.02
N THR A 114 -2.67 16.44 -24.78
CA THR A 114 -2.74 17.70 -24.01
C THR A 114 -1.35 18.33 -23.94
N PRO A 115 -1.18 19.62 -24.28
CA PRO A 115 0.12 20.30 -24.26
C PRO A 115 0.87 20.07 -22.95
N GLY A 116 2.19 19.71 -23.04
CA GLY A 116 3.05 19.34 -21.91
C GLY A 116 2.86 17.91 -21.41
N ALA A 117 2.07 17.08 -22.10
CA ALA A 117 2.00 15.64 -21.78
C ALA A 117 3.31 14.92 -22.18
N GLU A 118 4.03 15.41 -23.16
CA GLU A 118 5.35 14.96 -23.57
C GLU A 118 6.42 15.15 -22.50
N ASP A 119 6.27 16.18 -21.65
CA ASP A 119 7.19 16.56 -20.58
C ASP A 119 6.91 15.80 -19.27
N LEU A 120 5.88 14.96 -19.22
CA LEU A 120 5.59 14.14 -18.04
C LEU A 120 6.77 13.23 -17.72
N THR A 121 7.29 13.35 -16.50
CA THR A 121 8.38 12.53 -16.01
C THR A 121 7.89 11.20 -15.44
N PHE A 122 8.77 10.22 -15.31
CA PHE A 122 8.45 8.98 -14.60
C PHE A 122 8.10 9.26 -13.14
N GLU A 123 8.66 10.31 -12.51
CA GLU A 123 8.26 10.75 -11.19
C GLU A 123 6.80 11.21 -11.16
N ASP A 124 6.39 12.06 -12.11
CA ASP A 124 5.00 12.54 -12.19
C ASP A 124 4.01 11.39 -12.35
N LEU A 125 4.37 10.41 -13.18
CA LEU A 125 3.54 9.24 -13.44
C LEU A 125 3.41 8.33 -12.21
N VAL A 126 4.54 7.98 -11.57
CA VAL A 126 4.55 7.04 -10.44
C VAL A 126 3.97 7.66 -9.16
N THR A 127 4.07 8.98 -9.01
CA THR A 127 3.52 9.72 -7.87
C THR A 127 2.09 10.23 -8.10
N LEU A 128 1.49 9.93 -9.27
CA LEU A 128 0.15 10.36 -9.66
C LEU A 128 0.01 11.89 -9.71
N ARG A 129 1.04 12.58 -10.21
CA ARG A 129 1.13 14.03 -10.29
C ARG A 129 1.20 14.52 -11.73
N ALA A 130 0.63 13.77 -12.68
CA ALA A 130 0.63 14.11 -14.11
C ALA A 130 -0.16 15.39 -14.47
N GLY A 131 -0.88 15.99 -13.54
CA GLY A 131 -1.63 17.22 -13.80
C GLY A 131 -2.84 17.08 -14.73
N LEU A 132 -3.07 15.91 -15.30
CA LEU A 132 -4.20 15.62 -16.19
C LEU A 132 -5.43 15.19 -15.38
N GLU A 133 -6.63 15.43 -15.92
CA GLU A 133 -7.86 14.96 -15.32
C GLU A 133 -7.83 13.44 -15.14
N ARG A 134 -8.35 12.98 -14.00
CA ARG A 134 -8.30 11.56 -13.65
C ARG A 134 -9.15 10.69 -14.55
N THR A 135 -8.69 9.47 -14.81
CA THR A 135 -9.45 8.39 -15.44
C THR A 135 -9.91 7.33 -14.41
N SER A 136 -10.09 7.73 -13.16
CA SER A 136 -10.60 6.88 -12.07
C SER A 136 -11.96 7.39 -11.59
N GLY A 137 -12.68 6.58 -10.82
CA GLY A 137 -14.01 6.93 -10.34
C GLY A 137 -15.02 6.97 -11.49
N ALA A 138 -15.79 8.05 -11.62
CA ALA A 138 -16.80 8.20 -12.68
C ALA A 138 -16.20 8.15 -14.10
N ASN A 139 -14.95 8.58 -14.27
CA ASN A 139 -14.27 8.60 -15.58
C ASN A 139 -13.61 7.26 -15.94
N TYR A 140 -13.68 6.24 -15.08
CA TYR A 140 -13.08 4.93 -15.35
C TYR A 140 -13.77 4.20 -16.51
N GLY A 141 -15.10 4.19 -16.53
CA GLY A 141 -15.90 3.55 -17.57
C GLY A 141 -15.61 4.12 -18.97
N PRO A 142 -15.74 5.43 -19.19
CA PRO A 142 -15.36 6.06 -20.46
C PRO A 142 -13.93 5.79 -20.91
N TRP A 143 -12.97 5.76 -19.98
CA TRP A 143 -11.58 5.46 -20.29
C TRP A 143 -11.40 4.04 -20.82
N ILE A 144 -11.90 3.02 -20.11
CA ILE A 144 -11.75 1.61 -20.55
C ILE A 144 -12.58 1.26 -21.78
N ALA A 145 -13.62 2.03 -22.09
CA ALA A 145 -14.41 1.89 -23.32
C ALA A 145 -13.74 2.54 -24.53
N SER A 146 -12.67 3.32 -24.34
CA SER A 146 -11.96 3.98 -25.43
C SER A 146 -11.13 3.00 -26.26
N ASN A 147 -10.88 3.34 -27.51
CA ASN A 147 -10.10 2.52 -28.43
C ASN A 147 -8.57 2.56 -28.16
N ASN A 148 -8.08 3.49 -27.34
CA ASN A 148 -6.66 3.61 -26.98
C ASN A 148 -6.54 4.25 -25.59
N TRP A 149 -6.26 3.43 -24.59
CA TRP A 149 -6.25 3.87 -23.19
C TRP A 149 -5.12 4.85 -22.86
N VAL A 150 -3.95 4.68 -23.48
CA VAL A 150 -2.82 5.61 -23.31
C VAL A 150 -3.17 6.96 -23.91
N ALA A 151 -3.58 7.00 -25.18
CA ALA A 151 -3.94 8.22 -25.85
C ALA A 151 -5.12 8.94 -25.16
N TYR A 152 -6.12 8.19 -24.69
CA TYR A 152 -7.23 8.77 -23.92
C TYR A 152 -6.72 9.47 -22.64
N ALA A 153 -5.81 8.83 -21.88
CA ALA A 153 -5.26 9.40 -20.66
C ALA A 153 -4.41 10.66 -20.95
N LEU A 154 -3.62 10.67 -22.03
CA LEU A 154 -2.78 11.80 -22.42
C LEU A 154 -3.55 12.97 -23.07
N ARG A 155 -4.81 12.74 -23.48
CA ARG A 155 -5.73 13.78 -24.00
C ARG A 155 -6.60 14.40 -22.91
N GLN A 156 -6.50 13.94 -21.68
CA GLN A 156 -7.35 14.50 -20.60
C GLN A 156 -7.00 15.97 -20.36
N PRO A 157 -8.01 16.82 -20.05
CA PRO A 157 -7.78 18.21 -19.72
C PRO A 157 -6.72 18.39 -18.63
N ARG A 158 -5.89 19.41 -18.73
CA ARG A 158 -4.96 19.79 -17.67
C ARG A 158 -5.73 20.47 -16.53
N VAL A 159 -5.61 19.94 -15.33
CA VAL A 159 -6.28 20.41 -14.10
C VAL A 159 -5.28 20.75 -12.98
N ALA A 160 -4.00 20.54 -13.22
CA ALA A 160 -2.86 20.98 -12.41
C ALA A 160 -1.59 20.97 -13.26
N GLU A 161 -0.50 21.55 -12.78
CA GLU A 161 0.82 21.45 -13.38
C GLU A 161 1.40 20.04 -13.27
N ASN A 162 2.33 19.67 -14.17
CA ASN A 162 3.16 18.48 -14.03
C ASN A 162 3.92 18.57 -12.70
N GLY A 163 3.99 17.48 -11.95
CA GLY A 163 4.61 17.49 -10.63
C GLY A 163 3.82 18.24 -9.54
N GLY A 164 2.64 18.77 -9.83
CA GLY A 164 1.79 19.48 -8.88
C GLY A 164 1.11 18.60 -7.86
N ARG A 165 -0.17 18.89 -7.54
CA ARG A 165 -0.94 18.10 -6.57
C ARG A 165 -1.23 16.68 -7.07
N MET A 166 -1.40 15.72 -6.17
CA MET A 166 -1.84 14.37 -6.49
C MET A 166 -3.23 14.36 -7.14
N ILE A 167 -3.34 13.69 -8.28
CA ILE A 167 -4.59 13.39 -8.98
C ILE A 167 -4.63 11.89 -9.20
N TYR A 168 -5.40 11.18 -8.35
CA TYR A 168 -5.46 9.73 -8.41
C TYR A 168 -6.10 9.25 -9.71
N SER A 169 -5.29 8.66 -10.60
CA SER A 169 -5.70 8.26 -11.94
C SER A 169 -5.11 6.89 -12.31
N THR A 170 -5.96 5.95 -12.70
CA THR A 170 -5.52 4.63 -13.16
C THR A 170 -4.86 4.71 -14.53
N GLY A 171 -5.34 5.60 -15.42
CA GLY A 171 -4.72 5.83 -16.73
C GLY A 171 -3.31 6.39 -16.61
N THR A 172 -3.02 7.24 -15.61
CA THR A 172 -1.65 7.72 -15.38
C THR A 172 -0.69 6.55 -15.12
N THR A 173 -1.08 5.58 -14.30
CA THR A 173 -0.24 4.38 -14.07
C THR A 173 -0.26 3.43 -15.27
N HIS A 174 -1.32 3.43 -16.08
CA HIS A 174 -1.33 2.68 -17.33
C HIS A 174 -0.33 3.27 -18.34
N VAL A 175 -0.25 4.61 -18.45
CA VAL A 175 0.79 5.29 -19.24
C VAL A 175 2.18 4.91 -18.73
N LEU A 176 2.41 4.91 -17.40
CA LEU A 176 3.66 4.44 -16.81
C LEU A 176 4.01 2.99 -17.24
N GLY A 177 3.06 2.07 -17.13
CA GLY A 177 3.26 0.67 -17.52
C GLY A 177 3.52 0.50 -19.03
N ALA A 178 2.88 1.30 -19.87
CA ALA A 178 3.13 1.32 -21.31
C ALA A 178 4.52 1.91 -21.63
N ALA A 179 4.93 2.99 -20.94
CA ALA A 179 6.24 3.60 -21.10
C ALA A 179 7.38 2.66 -20.65
N LEU A 180 7.19 1.94 -19.54
CA LEU A 180 8.09 0.88 -19.11
C LEU A 180 8.25 -0.20 -20.19
N SER A 181 7.12 -0.63 -20.79
CA SER A 181 7.15 -1.66 -21.84
C SER A 181 7.89 -1.17 -23.09
N GLU A 182 7.71 0.11 -23.47
CA GLU A 182 8.40 0.70 -24.63
C GLU A 182 9.90 0.87 -24.36
N ALA A 183 10.27 1.44 -23.22
CA ALA A 183 11.66 1.68 -22.85
C ALA A 183 12.48 0.39 -22.72
N THR A 184 11.87 -0.67 -22.18
CA THR A 184 12.56 -1.94 -21.94
C THR A 184 12.44 -2.93 -23.09
N GLY A 185 11.57 -2.70 -24.07
CA GLY A 185 11.26 -3.65 -25.15
C GLY A 185 10.55 -4.93 -24.67
N GLN A 186 10.00 -4.97 -23.46
CA GLN A 186 9.33 -6.11 -22.86
C GLN A 186 7.92 -5.74 -22.41
N ASP A 187 6.95 -6.66 -22.57
CA ASP A 187 5.63 -6.41 -22.02
C ASP A 187 5.64 -6.42 -20.48
N LEU A 188 4.66 -5.71 -19.90
CA LEU A 188 4.60 -5.51 -18.46
C LEU A 188 4.47 -6.83 -17.66
N ALA A 189 3.80 -7.86 -18.21
CA ALA A 189 3.70 -9.14 -17.52
C ALA A 189 5.05 -9.89 -17.50
N THR A 190 5.80 -9.81 -18.58
CA THR A 190 7.18 -10.36 -18.64
C THR A 190 8.07 -9.67 -17.61
N LEU A 191 8.00 -8.33 -17.53
CA LEU A 191 8.74 -7.57 -16.52
C LEU A 191 8.35 -7.98 -15.10
N MET A 192 7.05 -8.03 -14.80
CA MET A 192 6.52 -8.45 -13.50
C MET A 192 6.99 -9.85 -13.10
N ARG A 193 6.87 -10.81 -14.00
CA ARG A 193 7.26 -12.21 -13.74
C ARG A 193 8.75 -12.36 -13.51
N ARG A 194 9.57 -11.70 -14.33
CA ARG A 194 11.04 -11.82 -14.23
C ARG A 194 11.61 -11.09 -13.03
N ARG A 195 11.07 -9.91 -12.69
CA ARG A 195 11.66 -8.99 -11.69
C ARG A 195 11.07 -9.15 -10.30
N LEU A 196 9.80 -9.53 -10.21
CA LEU A 196 9.13 -9.79 -8.93
C LEU A 196 8.80 -11.28 -8.77
N GLY A 197 8.15 -11.88 -9.77
CA GLY A 197 7.69 -13.26 -9.70
C GLY A 197 8.81 -14.23 -9.39
N SER A 198 9.91 -14.18 -10.14
CA SER A 198 11.06 -15.08 -9.95
C SER A 198 11.75 -14.88 -8.60
N GLY A 199 11.98 -13.61 -8.20
CA GLY A 199 12.68 -13.29 -6.95
C GLY A 199 11.89 -13.61 -5.70
N LEU A 200 10.55 -13.57 -5.77
CA LEU A 200 9.65 -13.87 -4.66
C LEU A 200 9.12 -15.32 -4.68
N GLY A 201 9.42 -16.10 -5.72
CA GLY A 201 8.81 -17.41 -5.91
C GLY A 201 7.29 -17.35 -5.95
N ILE A 202 6.72 -16.37 -6.70
CA ILE A 202 5.27 -16.19 -6.85
C ILE A 202 4.84 -16.28 -8.31
N GLU A 203 3.65 -16.81 -8.52
CA GLU A 203 3.01 -16.78 -9.82
C GLU A 203 2.29 -15.44 -10.02
N ILE A 204 2.48 -14.84 -11.22
CA ILE A 204 1.76 -13.64 -11.65
C ILE A 204 0.99 -14.01 -12.92
N PRO A 205 -0.32 -14.30 -12.80
CA PRO A 205 -1.17 -14.62 -13.95
C PRO A 205 -1.27 -13.47 -14.94
N GLY A 206 -1.69 -13.76 -16.16
CA GLY A 206 -2.09 -12.71 -17.11
C GLY A 206 -3.33 -11.97 -16.61
N TRP A 207 -3.41 -10.67 -16.93
CA TRP A 207 -4.55 -9.83 -16.55
C TRP A 207 -5.04 -9.00 -17.75
N THR A 208 -5.97 -8.10 -17.52
CA THR A 208 -6.61 -7.26 -18.53
C THR A 208 -5.58 -6.51 -19.39
N ARG A 209 -5.83 -6.49 -20.72
CA ARG A 209 -5.05 -5.72 -21.71
C ARG A 209 -5.90 -4.59 -22.29
N ASP A 210 -5.22 -3.53 -22.73
CA ASP A 210 -5.82 -2.48 -23.51
C ASP A 210 -6.08 -2.95 -24.97
N PRO A 211 -6.81 -2.17 -25.80
CA PRO A 211 -7.04 -2.51 -27.20
C PRO A 211 -5.77 -2.62 -28.05
N GLN A 212 -4.63 -2.10 -27.61
CA GLN A 212 -3.33 -2.25 -28.25
C GLN A 212 -2.56 -3.48 -27.76
N GLY A 213 -3.16 -4.30 -26.90
CA GLY A 213 -2.56 -5.51 -26.34
C GLY A 213 -1.63 -5.29 -25.15
N ARG A 214 -1.49 -4.06 -24.61
CA ARG A 214 -0.67 -3.77 -23.45
C ARG A 214 -1.39 -4.15 -22.16
N TYR A 215 -0.69 -4.76 -21.22
CA TYR A 215 -1.27 -5.06 -19.92
C TYR A 215 -1.60 -3.80 -19.13
N MET A 216 -2.76 -3.77 -18.47
CA MET A 216 -3.21 -2.63 -17.68
C MET A 216 -2.23 -2.32 -16.55
N GLY A 217 -1.63 -1.14 -16.54
CA GLY A 217 -0.59 -0.78 -15.57
C GLY A 217 -1.08 -0.60 -14.15
N GLY A 218 -2.26 -0.10 -13.93
CA GLY A 218 -2.67 0.39 -12.59
C GLY A 218 -3.82 -0.37 -11.93
N ASN A 219 -4.24 -1.53 -12.47
CA ASN A 219 -5.39 -2.26 -11.96
C ASN A 219 -5.43 -3.70 -12.48
N GLN A 220 -6.31 -4.54 -11.92
CA GLN A 220 -6.74 -5.85 -12.43
C GLN A 220 -5.70 -6.98 -12.35
N MET A 221 -4.52 -6.78 -11.77
CA MET A 221 -3.64 -7.90 -11.45
C MET A 221 -4.29 -8.80 -10.41
N ALA A 222 -3.90 -10.08 -10.41
CA ALA A 222 -4.34 -11.05 -9.42
C ALA A 222 -3.13 -11.68 -8.73
N LEU A 223 -3.19 -11.77 -7.40
CA LEU A 223 -2.21 -12.47 -6.57
C LEU A 223 -2.93 -13.28 -5.49
N THR A 224 -2.33 -14.38 -5.04
CA THR A 224 -2.80 -15.04 -3.83
C THR A 224 -2.50 -14.17 -2.60
N PRO A 225 -3.27 -14.26 -1.49
CA PRO A 225 -2.93 -13.60 -0.23
C PRO A 225 -1.51 -13.90 0.24
N ARG A 226 -1.01 -15.13 0.04
CA ARG A 226 0.38 -15.50 0.34
C ARG A 226 1.40 -14.77 -0.54
N ALA A 227 1.11 -14.59 -1.82
CA ALA A 227 1.96 -13.82 -2.73
C ALA A 227 1.98 -12.33 -2.36
N MET A 228 0.84 -11.78 -1.96
CA MET A 228 0.76 -10.40 -1.45
C MET A 228 1.61 -10.22 -0.19
N LEU A 229 1.58 -11.19 0.74
CA LEU A 229 2.41 -11.16 1.95
C LEU A 229 3.91 -11.18 1.59
N LYS A 230 4.35 -12.02 0.66
CA LYS A 230 5.76 -12.03 0.21
C LYS A 230 6.21 -10.67 -0.33
N VAL A 231 5.33 -9.95 -1.05
CA VAL A 231 5.61 -8.55 -1.47
C VAL A 231 5.75 -7.64 -0.25
N ALA A 232 4.89 -7.77 0.74
CA ALA A 232 4.96 -6.96 1.96
C ALA A 232 6.23 -7.24 2.78
N VAL A 233 6.61 -8.52 2.93
CA VAL A 233 7.86 -8.94 3.59
C VAL A 233 9.08 -8.36 2.86
N MET A 234 9.14 -8.53 1.55
CA MET A 234 10.21 -7.96 0.74
C MET A 234 10.34 -6.43 0.95
N MET A 235 9.23 -5.71 0.98
CA MET A 235 9.24 -4.26 1.22
C MET A 235 9.68 -3.91 2.64
N ARG A 236 9.23 -4.67 3.67
CA ARG A 236 9.69 -4.54 5.05
C ARG A 236 11.21 -4.70 5.17
N ASP A 237 11.75 -5.66 4.45
CA ASP A 237 13.16 -6.06 4.51
C ASP A 237 14.04 -5.31 3.50
N GLY A 238 13.67 -4.08 3.14
CA GLY A 238 14.47 -3.20 2.29
C GLY A 238 14.68 -3.74 0.87
N GLY A 239 13.69 -4.42 0.32
CA GLY A 239 13.73 -5.00 -1.03
C GLY A 239 14.37 -6.40 -1.09
N ARG A 240 14.68 -7.00 0.05
CA ARG A 240 15.27 -8.35 0.15
C ARG A 240 14.18 -9.40 0.40
N PHE A 241 14.38 -10.58 -0.16
CA PHE A 241 13.56 -11.75 0.12
C PHE A 241 14.41 -13.01 0.05
N GLU A 242 14.35 -13.88 1.05
CA GLU A 242 15.15 -15.11 1.17
C GLU A 242 16.65 -14.89 0.85
N GLY A 243 17.20 -13.79 1.38
CA GLY A 243 18.62 -13.43 1.20
C GLY A 243 18.96 -12.72 -0.12
N GLN A 244 18.06 -12.67 -1.08
CA GLN A 244 18.28 -12.02 -2.38
C GLN A 244 17.74 -10.59 -2.41
N GLN A 245 18.45 -9.66 -3.06
CA GLN A 245 17.93 -8.32 -3.36
C GLN A 245 17.01 -8.41 -4.58
N VAL A 246 15.71 -8.28 -4.38
CA VAL A 246 14.68 -8.35 -5.44
C VAL A 246 14.39 -6.95 -6.00
N ILE A 247 14.29 -5.97 -5.12
CA ILE A 247 14.10 -4.55 -5.45
C ILE A 247 15.26 -3.75 -4.86
N PRO A 248 15.82 -2.75 -5.56
CA PRO A 248 16.91 -1.93 -5.04
C PRO A 248 16.54 -1.31 -3.69
N ALA A 249 17.47 -1.37 -2.71
CA ALA A 249 17.21 -0.89 -1.36
C ALA A 249 16.88 0.62 -1.34
N ASP A 250 17.60 1.41 -2.14
CA ASP A 250 17.35 2.86 -2.25
C ASP A 250 15.96 3.15 -2.80
N TRP A 251 15.45 2.31 -3.73
CA TRP A 251 14.09 2.46 -4.25
C TRP A 251 13.04 2.20 -3.17
N VAL A 252 13.24 1.20 -2.32
CA VAL A 252 12.35 0.92 -1.18
C VAL A 252 12.36 2.07 -0.19
N ALA A 253 13.55 2.57 0.17
CA ALA A 253 13.70 3.71 1.07
C ALA A 253 13.01 4.98 0.48
N ASP A 254 13.18 5.23 -0.81
CA ASP A 254 12.56 6.35 -1.52
C ASP A 254 11.04 6.20 -1.65
N SER A 255 10.53 4.98 -1.73
CA SER A 255 9.08 4.71 -1.73
C SER A 255 8.40 5.15 -0.43
N GLY A 256 9.14 5.18 0.67
CA GLY A 256 8.71 5.68 1.99
C GLY A 256 8.78 7.20 2.16
N ARG A 257 9.29 7.95 1.19
CA ARG A 257 9.34 9.42 1.22
C ARG A 257 8.13 10.02 0.52
N ALA A 258 7.29 10.73 1.28
CA ALA A 258 6.09 11.35 0.70
C ALA A 258 6.45 12.47 -0.28
N ARG A 259 6.00 12.36 -1.52
CA ARG A 259 6.09 13.36 -2.58
C ARG A 259 4.77 14.07 -2.84
N ALA A 260 3.69 13.47 -2.36
CA ALA A 260 2.34 14.01 -2.47
C ALA A 260 1.51 13.61 -1.24
N ARG A 261 0.30 14.15 -1.14
CA ARG A 261 -0.69 13.77 -0.13
C ARG A 261 -2.00 13.43 -0.82
N SER A 262 -2.60 12.31 -0.41
CA SER A 262 -3.91 11.90 -0.91
C SER A 262 -5.00 12.88 -0.45
N PRO A 263 -5.79 13.45 -1.38
CA PRO A 263 -6.90 14.34 -1.01
C PRO A 263 -8.08 13.56 -0.37
N TYR A 264 -8.08 12.23 -0.45
CA TYR A 264 -9.19 11.39 0.03
C TYR A 264 -8.94 10.77 1.41
N SER A 265 -7.69 10.40 1.71
CA SER A 265 -7.33 9.73 2.97
C SER A 265 -6.41 10.56 3.85
N GLY A 266 -5.80 11.62 3.32
CA GLY A 266 -4.78 12.40 4.03
C GLY A 266 -3.44 11.69 4.20
N LEU A 267 -3.31 10.42 3.73
CA LEU A 267 -2.05 9.68 3.75
C LEU A 267 -1.02 10.34 2.82
N GLY A 268 0.26 10.28 3.17
CA GLY A 268 1.34 10.58 2.25
C GLY A 268 1.31 9.63 1.06
N TYR A 269 1.97 10.01 -0.04
CA TYR A 269 2.16 9.14 -1.21
C TYR A 269 3.56 9.32 -1.75
N GLY A 270 4.31 8.24 -1.79
CA GLY A 270 5.67 8.17 -2.33
C GLY A 270 5.69 7.55 -3.72
N LEU A 271 6.68 6.70 -4.02
CA LEU A 271 6.78 6.02 -5.30
C LEU A 271 5.81 4.84 -5.37
N GLY A 272 4.52 5.14 -5.64
CA GLY A 272 3.46 4.14 -5.79
C GLY A 272 2.88 3.58 -4.49
N TRP A 273 3.29 4.08 -3.33
CA TRP A 273 2.85 3.62 -2.01
C TRP A 273 2.22 4.74 -1.19
N PHE A 274 1.12 4.43 -0.51
CA PHE A 274 0.60 5.31 0.54
C PHE A 274 1.46 5.16 1.80
N ILE A 275 1.56 6.25 2.57
CA ILE A 275 2.40 6.34 3.76
C ILE A 275 1.56 6.86 4.91
N SER A 276 1.42 6.08 5.97
CA SER A 276 0.74 6.50 7.19
C SER A 276 1.68 7.30 8.12
N ARG A 277 1.11 7.94 9.13
CA ARG A 277 1.91 8.69 10.12
C ARG A 277 2.72 7.77 11.03
N SER A 278 2.26 6.54 11.23
CA SER A 278 2.91 5.50 12.03
C SER A 278 3.94 4.68 11.23
N GLY A 279 4.29 5.09 10.01
CA GLY A 279 5.33 4.46 9.20
C GLY A 279 4.89 3.29 8.34
N TRP A 280 3.59 2.96 8.26
CA TRP A 280 3.12 1.94 7.34
C TRP A 280 3.25 2.39 5.88
N LEU A 281 3.92 1.57 5.05
CA LEU A 281 3.84 1.61 3.60
C LEU A 281 2.68 0.74 3.14
N ILE A 282 1.77 1.30 2.35
CA ILE A 282 0.50 0.66 2.03
C ILE A 282 0.22 0.73 0.53
N ALA A 283 0.14 -0.43 -0.13
CA ALA A 283 -0.55 -0.57 -1.40
C ALA A 283 -2.03 -0.80 -1.14
N ARG A 284 -2.89 -0.03 -1.81
CA ARG A 284 -4.33 -0.04 -1.59
C ARG A 284 -5.10 -0.32 -2.86
N GLY A 285 -6.02 -1.28 -2.82
CA GLY A 285 -6.93 -1.62 -3.92
C GLY A 285 -8.40 -1.36 -3.59
N TYR A 286 -9.20 -1.10 -4.63
CA TYR A 286 -10.66 -1.04 -4.50
C TYR A 286 -11.18 -2.34 -3.86
N GLY A 287 -12.18 -2.22 -3.00
CA GLY A 287 -12.72 -3.36 -2.26
C GLY A 287 -11.98 -3.65 -0.95
N GLY A 288 -10.86 -2.98 -0.64
CA GLY A 288 -10.10 -3.22 0.59
C GLY A 288 -8.99 -4.24 0.41
N GLN A 289 -8.43 -4.35 -0.80
CA GLN A 289 -7.17 -5.07 -1.01
C GLN A 289 -6.03 -4.26 -0.40
N VAL A 290 -5.17 -4.89 0.39
CA VAL A 290 -4.04 -4.23 1.07
C VAL A 290 -2.81 -5.12 1.00
N ILE A 291 -1.68 -4.53 0.62
CA ILE A 291 -0.33 -5.02 0.88
C ILE A 291 0.34 -3.94 1.72
N ALA A 292 0.79 -4.25 2.92
CA ALA A 292 1.38 -3.24 3.78
C ALA A 292 2.55 -3.79 4.58
N CYS A 293 3.51 -2.91 4.90
CA CYS A 293 4.61 -3.23 5.79
C CYS A 293 4.96 -2.02 6.67
N ASN A 294 5.55 -2.33 7.82
CA ASN A 294 6.15 -1.36 8.71
C ASN A 294 7.49 -1.93 9.20
N ALA A 295 8.59 -1.38 8.72
CA ALA A 295 9.93 -1.89 9.05
C ALA A 295 10.31 -1.63 10.51
N ASP A 296 9.86 -0.50 11.10
CA ASP A 296 10.15 -0.16 12.48
C ASP A 296 9.45 -1.12 13.48
N LEU A 297 8.31 -1.67 13.09
CA LEU A 297 7.55 -2.66 13.85
C LEU A 297 7.88 -4.10 13.46
N ASP A 298 8.73 -4.30 12.45
CA ASP A 298 9.04 -5.60 11.87
C ASP A 298 7.78 -6.37 11.38
N LEU A 299 6.77 -5.66 10.88
CA LEU A 299 5.48 -6.22 10.49
C LEU A 299 5.26 -6.15 8.97
N ALA A 300 4.74 -7.24 8.44
CA ALA A 300 4.22 -7.36 7.07
C ALA A 300 2.78 -7.86 7.09
N LEU A 301 1.94 -7.32 6.20
CA LEU A 301 0.50 -7.57 6.17
C LEU A 301 -0.02 -7.74 4.74
N ALA A 302 -0.90 -8.70 4.55
CA ALA A 302 -1.73 -8.84 3.37
C ALA A 302 -3.20 -9.01 3.73
N ILE A 303 -4.08 -8.22 3.10
CA ILE A 303 -5.53 -8.37 3.23
C ILE A 303 -6.14 -8.48 1.83
N THR A 304 -7.02 -9.46 1.65
CA THR A 304 -7.95 -9.50 0.54
C THR A 304 -9.37 -9.30 1.04
N SER A 305 -10.19 -8.66 0.24
CA SER A 305 -11.58 -8.34 0.53
C SER A 305 -12.44 -8.48 -0.72
N ASP A 306 -13.74 -8.34 -0.60
CA ASP A 306 -14.68 -8.37 -1.73
C ASP A 306 -14.31 -7.29 -2.78
N PRO A 307 -13.84 -7.68 -3.97
CA PRO A 307 -13.38 -6.72 -4.97
C PRO A 307 -14.52 -5.99 -5.69
N THR A 308 -15.77 -6.27 -5.36
CA THR A 308 -16.96 -5.65 -5.97
C THR A 308 -17.56 -4.54 -5.11
N ARG A 309 -17.33 -4.57 -3.80
CA ARG A 309 -17.83 -3.59 -2.83
C ARG A 309 -16.84 -2.44 -2.64
N PRO A 310 -17.29 -1.17 -2.44
CA PRO A 310 -16.37 -0.05 -2.27
C PRO A 310 -15.69 -0.06 -0.89
N ALA A 311 -14.39 0.30 -0.86
CA ALA A 311 -13.66 0.57 0.38
C ALA A 311 -13.26 2.06 0.41
N ARG A 312 -14.18 2.92 0.87
CA ARG A 312 -13.96 4.37 0.99
C ARG A 312 -13.09 4.68 2.21
N SER A 313 -12.34 5.80 2.16
CA SER A 313 -11.44 6.20 3.25
C SER A 313 -12.18 6.51 4.57
N GLN A 314 -13.44 6.99 4.50
CA GLN A 314 -14.33 7.22 5.66
C GLN A 314 -15.36 6.10 5.84
N GLY A 315 -15.00 4.88 5.47
CA GLY A 315 -15.79 3.65 5.61
C GLY A 315 -14.84 2.49 5.72
N TYR A 316 -15.12 1.39 5.04
CA TYR A 316 -14.40 0.12 5.20
C TYR A 316 -12.86 0.24 5.14
N PHE A 317 -12.29 1.13 4.31
CA PHE A 317 -10.83 1.34 4.37
C PHE A 317 -10.40 2.05 5.66
N GLY A 318 -11.23 2.92 6.23
CA GLY A 318 -11.00 3.49 7.56
C GLY A 318 -10.99 2.41 8.65
N ASP A 319 -11.92 1.46 8.56
CA ASP A 319 -11.98 0.31 9.47
C ASP A 319 -10.73 -0.57 9.35
N LEU A 320 -10.27 -0.84 8.11
CA LEU A 320 -9.00 -1.53 7.86
C LEU A 320 -7.80 -0.78 8.44
N MET A 321 -7.75 0.55 8.31
CA MET A 321 -6.69 1.35 8.93
C MET A 321 -6.74 1.30 10.45
N THR A 322 -7.92 1.27 11.05
CA THR A 322 -8.10 1.08 12.50
C THR A 322 -7.57 -0.29 12.94
N LEU A 323 -7.83 -1.35 12.18
CA LEU A 323 -7.28 -2.69 12.43
C LEU A 323 -5.75 -2.70 12.32
N ILE A 324 -5.20 -2.08 11.27
CA ILE A 324 -3.77 -2.05 10.97
C ILE A 324 -3.00 -1.24 12.02
N GLU A 325 -3.45 0.00 12.29
CA GLU A 325 -2.75 0.92 13.20
C GLU A 325 -3.01 0.65 14.67
N GLY A 326 -4.04 -0.12 15.01
CA GLY A 326 -4.35 -0.56 16.37
C GLY A 326 -3.90 -2.00 16.62
N PRO A 327 -4.83 -2.98 16.52
CA PRO A 327 -4.56 -4.37 16.90
C PRO A 327 -3.36 -5.01 16.19
N VAL A 328 -3.18 -4.79 14.87
CA VAL A 328 -2.04 -5.36 14.13
C VAL A 328 -0.72 -4.74 14.62
N SER A 329 -0.65 -3.40 14.74
CA SER A 329 0.56 -2.73 15.24
C SER A 329 0.92 -3.12 16.68
N ALA A 330 -0.05 -3.52 17.48
CA ALA A 330 0.17 -3.97 18.86
C ALA A 330 0.75 -5.40 18.95
N LEU A 331 0.93 -6.10 17.83
CA LEU A 331 1.62 -7.39 17.76
C LEU A 331 3.15 -7.24 17.62
N ALA A 332 3.67 -6.00 17.48
CA ALA A 332 5.09 -5.69 17.33
C ALA A 332 5.93 -6.06 18.56
#